data_478ea7255e97245aa8ebab2dc768d26d
#
_entry.id   478ea7255e97245aa8ebab2dc768d26d
#
_cell.length_a   1.000
_cell.length_b   1.000
_cell.length_c   1.000
_cell.angle_alpha   90.00
_cell.angle_beta   90.00
_cell.angle_gamma   90.00
#
_symmetry.space_group_name_H-M   'P 1'
#
loop_
_entity.id
_entity.type
_entity.pdbx_description
1 polymer ?
#
loop_
_entity_poly.entity_id
_entity_poly.type
_entity_poly.pdbx_seq_one_letter_code
_entity_poly.pdbx_strand_id
1 'polypeptide(L)'
;MKSIIEFNVLSVNDFTLKKGNQFYYLVDYDLINSNFNIRTNYRSELFSLVIVDLIKSIFYNEVCNEKVYALILKTVIFLSKYSEDQYALINAFILKLVSYLGYQPSMFYQNSHNRFYLDGGFVDSDGEYYQIDNLNAKYMIYLMKNRYDDIINKKYESINENEILKILLKYTMNNFGIEYLGSLGYLEYL
;
A
#
# COMPACT_ATOMS: atom_id res chain seq x y z
N MET A 1 -14.95 -22.55 23.64
CA MET A 1 -13.59 -22.32 23.09
C MET A 1 -13.78 -21.71 21.72
N LYS A 2 -13.59 -20.38 21.57
CA LYS A 2 -13.65 -19.72 20.25
C LYS A 2 -12.46 -20.27 19.45
N SER A 3 -12.68 -20.70 18.21
CA SER A 3 -11.66 -21.39 17.43
C SER A 3 -10.60 -20.41 16.94
N ILE A 4 -9.34 -20.82 17.01
CA ILE A 4 -8.16 -20.08 16.54
C ILE A 4 -8.23 -19.78 15.01
N ILE A 5 -9.18 -20.37 14.30
CA ILE A 5 -9.37 -20.28 12.85
C ILE A 5 -9.78 -18.88 12.36
N GLU A 6 -10.19 -17.98 13.26
CA GLU A 6 -10.69 -16.64 12.89
C GLU A 6 -9.61 -15.55 12.78
N PHE A 7 -8.38 -15.83 13.22
CA PHE A 7 -7.23 -14.93 13.08
C PHE A 7 -6.62 -15.04 11.68
N ASN A 8 -7.27 -14.44 10.72
CA ASN A 8 -6.75 -14.40 9.36
C ASN A 8 -6.00 -13.09 9.12
N VAL A 9 -4.93 -13.17 8.34
CA VAL A 9 -4.23 -11.98 7.85
C VAL A 9 -5.24 -11.06 7.18
N LEU A 10 -5.23 -9.78 7.56
CA LEU A 10 -6.16 -8.73 7.13
C LEU A 10 -7.63 -8.88 7.57
N SER A 11 -7.94 -9.81 8.45
CA SER A 11 -9.22 -9.72 9.19
C SER A 11 -9.18 -8.54 10.17
N VAL A 12 -10.33 -7.93 10.36
CA VAL A 12 -10.51 -6.86 11.35
C VAL A 12 -11.14 -7.46 12.60
N ASN A 13 -10.40 -7.39 13.70
CA ASN A 13 -10.85 -7.92 14.98
C ASN A 13 -10.77 -6.83 16.05
N ASP A 14 -11.70 -6.84 16.97
CA ASP A 14 -11.62 -6.10 18.22
C ASP A 14 -11.03 -6.98 19.31
N PHE A 15 -10.00 -6.52 19.99
CA PHE A 15 -9.27 -7.29 20.98
C PHE A 15 -9.38 -6.68 22.37
N THR A 16 -9.80 -7.47 23.34
CA THR A 16 -9.68 -7.11 24.75
C THR A 16 -8.37 -7.67 25.31
N LEU A 17 -7.47 -6.77 25.67
CA LEU A 17 -6.14 -7.12 26.18
C LEU A 17 -6.03 -6.79 27.67
N LYS A 18 -5.42 -7.70 28.44
CA LYS A 18 -5.05 -7.47 29.85
C LYS A 18 -3.54 -7.25 29.93
N LYS A 19 -3.13 -6.14 30.54
CA LYS A 19 -1.72 -5.84 30.78
C LYS A 19 -1.17 -6.76 31.88
N GLY A 20 -0.10 -7.51 31.55
CA GLY A 20 0.73 -8.23 32.51
C GLY A 20 2.03 -7.47 32.80
N ASN A 21 2.99 -8.14 33.43
CA ASN A 21 4.27 -7.51 33.79
C ASN A 21 5.15 -7.18 32.57
N GLN A 22 5.21 -8.08 31.58
CA GLN A 22 6.06 -7.92 30.39
C GLN A 22 5.27 -7.99 29.08
N PHE A 23 4.08 -8.59 29.08
CA PHE A 23 3.28 -8.84 27.89
C PHE A 23 1.83 -8.45 28.12
N TYR A 24 1.09 -8.23 27.02
CA TYR A 24 -0.34 -8.17 27.03
C TYR A 24 -0.92 -9.57 26.77
N TYR A 25 -1.94 -9.95 27.52
CA TYR A 25 -2.67 -11.20 27.35
C TYR A 25 -3.98 -10.93 26.66
N LEU A 26 -4.27 -11.69 25.61
CA LEU A 26 -5.56 -11.67 24.96
C LEU A 26 -6.63 -12.30 25.90
N VAL A 27 -7.63 -11.52 26.28
CA VAL A 27 -8.74 -11.96 27.14
C VAL A 27 -9.93 -12.37 26.29
N ASP A 28 -10.26 -11.54 25.30
CA ASP A 28 -11.39 -11.77 24.40
C ASP A 28 -11.15 -11.10 23.05
N TYR A 29 -11.91 -11.51 22.04
CA TYR A 29 -11.89 -10.88 20.71
C TYR A 29 -13.22 -11.07 20.00
N ASP A 30 -13.57 -10.11 19.16
CA ASP A 30 -14.69 -10.16 18.26
C ASP A 30 -14.24 -9.94 16.81
N LEU A 31 -14.67 -10.82 15.91
CA LEU A 31 -14.42 -10.67 14.48
C LEU A 31 -15.39 -9.62 13.90
N ILE A 32 -14.86 -8.46 13.51
CA ILE A 32 -15.65 -7.39 12.90
C ILE A 32 -15.83 -7.64 11.40
N ASN A 33 -14.73 -8.03 10.70
CA ASN A 33 -14.77 -8.32 9.27
C ASN A 33 -13.68 -9.33 8.90
N SER A 34 -14.06 -10.42 8.26
CA SER A 34 -13.11 -11.46 7.81
C SER A 34 -12.35 -11.07 6.55
N ASN A 35 -12.86 -10.10 5.77
CA ASN A 35 -12.35 -9.72 4.45
C ASN A 35 -12.12 -10.94 3.53
N PHE A 36 -12.95 -11.97 3.66
CA PHE A 36 -12.79 -13.27 2.99
C PHE A 36 -12.63 -13.14 1.47
N ASN A 37 -13.32 -12.18 0.86
CA ASN A 37 -13.28 -11.95 -0.59
C ASN A 37 -11.89 -11.64 -1.13
N ILE A 38 -10.96 -11.14 -0.29
CA ILE A 38 -9.57 -10.93 -0.70
C ILE A 38 -8.94 -12.24 -1.18
N ARG A 39 -9.24 -13.37 -0.51
CA ARG A 39 -8.67 -14.67 -0.82
C ARG A 39 -9.28 -15.36 -2.03
N THR A 40 -10.45 -14.93 -2.45
CA THR A 40 -11.13 -15.47 -3.63
C THR A 40 -10.63 -14.86 -4.95
N ASN A 41 -9.81 -13.78 -4.85
CA ASN A 41 -9.24 -13.11 -6.00
C ASN A 41 -7.71 -13.04 -5.85
N TYR A 42 -6.98 -13.67 -6.76
CA TYR A 42 -5.52 -13.76 -6.74
C TYR A 42 -4.81 -12.39 -6.63
N ARG A 43 -5.29 -11.38 -7.36
CA ARG A 43 -4.69 -10.03 -7.30
C ARG A 43 -4.94 -9.36 -5.96
N SER A 44 -6.15 -9.48 -5.41
CA SER A 44 -6.46 -8.94 -4.08
C SER A 44 -5.57 -9.58 -3.01
N GLU A 45 -5.38 -10.89 -3.08
CA GLU A 45 -4.52 -11.63 -2.17
C GLU A 45 -3.08 -11.15 -2.29
N LEU A 46 -2.55 -11.07 -3.52
CA LEU A 46 -1.18 -10.62 -3.75
C LEU A 46 -0.94 -9.19 -3.28
N PHE A 47 -1.83 -8.24 -3.60
CA PHE A 47 -1.69 -6.86 -3.15
C PHE A 47 -1.84 -6.73 -1.62
N SER A 48 -2.61 -7.61 -1.01
CA SER A 48 -2.70 -7.68 0.44
C SER A 48 -1.39 -8.16 1.08
N LEU A 49 -0.66 -9.08 0.45
CA LEU A 49 0.68 -9.48 0.88
C LEU A 49 1.69 -8.32 0.75
N VAL A 50 1.60 -7.54 -0.33
CA VAL A 50 2.42 -6.33 -0.49
C VAL A 50 2.18 -5.35 0.65
N ILE A 51 0.91 -5.11 1.02
CA ILE A 51 0.57 -4.24 2.16
C ILE A 51 1.21 -4.77 3.45
N VAL A 52 1.05 -6.06 3.74
CA VAL A 52 1.60 -6.69 4.95
C VAL A 52 3.12 -6.57 5.00
N ASP A 53 3.81 -6.86 3.90
CA ASP A 53 5.27 -6.80 3.83
C ASP A 53 5.78 -5.37 4.03
N LEU A 54 5.16 -4.39 3.37
CA LEU A 54 5.52 -2.98 3.55
C LEU A 54 5.34 -2.54 5.01
N ILE A 55 4.18 -2.85 5.61
CA ILE A 55 3.90 -2.46 6.99
C ILE A 55 4.86 -3.14 7.97
N LYS A 56 5.16 -4.43 7.80
CA LYS A 56 6.13 -5.14 8.64
C LYS A 56 7.53 -4.56 8.51
N SER A 57 7.95 -4.20 7.30
CA SER A 57 9.30 -3.67 7.06
C SER A 57 9.46 -2.25 7.58
N ILE A 58 8.43 -1.41 7.45
CA ILE A 58 8.47 -0.01 7.88
C ILE A 58 8.30 0.12 9.40
N PHE A 59 7.41 -0.67 10.02
CA PHE A 59 7.05 -0.56 11.44
C PHE A 59 7.65 -1.68 12.31
N TYR A 60 8.87 -2.13 12.02
CA TYR A 60 9.51 -3.23 12.75
C TYR A 60 9.60 -2.99 14.27
N ASN A 61 9.73 -1.74 14.73
CA ASN A 61 9.91 -1.39 16.15
C ASN A 61 8.88 -0.38 16.68
N GLU A 62 7.73 -0.14 16.04
CA GLU A 62 7.12 1.15 16.27
C GLU A 62 5.61 1.21 16.47
N VAL A 63 5.33 2.23 17.08
CA VAL A 63 4.26 3.13 17.47
C VAL A 63 3.11 3.19 16.46
N CYS A 64 1.91 3.05 17.00
CA CYS A 64 0.65 3.22 16.29
C CYS A 64 0.57 4.58 15.58
N ASN A 65 0.40 4.54 14.26
CA ASN A 65 0.07 5.70 13.46
C ASN A 65 -1.40 5.56 13.00
N GLU A 66 -2.29 6.31 13.61
CA GLU A 66 -3.74 6.24 13.33
C GLU A 66 -4.07 6.50 11.85
N LYS A 67 -3.34 7.41 11.19
CA LYS A 67 -3.57 7.70 9.75
C LYS A 67 -3.19 6.51 8.88
N VAL A 68 -2.09 5.85 9.21
CA VAL A 68 -1.63 4.64 8.49
C VAL A 68 -2.60 3.49 8.76
N TYR A 69 -3.04 3.29 10.01
CA TYR A 69 -4.04 2.28 10.33
C TYR A 69 -5.34 2.48 9.55
N ALA A 70 -5.87 3.70 9.54
CA ALA A 70 -7.07 4.04 8.79
C ALA A 70 -6.88 3.83 7.27
N LEU A 71 -5.68 4.13 6.73
CA LEU A 71 -5.35 3.87 5.34
C LEU A 71 -5.36 2.38 5.02
N ILE A 72 -4.70 1.55 5.84
CA ILE A 72 -4.67 0.09 5.69
C ILE A 72 -6.10 -0.46 5.70
N LEU A 73 -6.87 -0.13 6.73
CA LEU A 73 -8.24 -0.59 6.88
C LEU A 73 -9.10 -0.24 5.66
N LYS A 74 -9.03 1.00 5.20
CA LYS A 74 -9.76 1.46 4.02
C LYS A 74 -9.33 0.70 2.77
N THR A 75 -8.01 0.52 2.55
CA THR A 75 -7.48 -0.18 1.38
C THR A 75 -7.94 -1.64 1.35
N VAL A 76 -7.86 -2.33 2.48
CA VAL A 76 -8.28 -3.73 2.62
C VAL A 76 -9.78 -3.90 2.32
N ILE A 77 -10.62 -2.99 2.83
CA ILE A 77 -12.07 -2.99 2.53
C ILE A 77 -12.30 -2.81 1.02
N PHE A 78 -11.58 -1.89 0.37
CA PHE A 78 -11.74 -1.65 -1.06
C PHE A 78 -11.24 -2.84 -1.90
N LEU A 79 -10.09 -3.43 -1.57
CA LEU A 79 -9.58 -4.65 -2.21
C LEU A 79 -10.56 -5.83 -2.07
N SER A 80 -11.23 -5.94 -0.92
CA SER A 80 -12.24 -6.98 -0.69
C SER A 80 -13.52 -6.76 -1.49
N LYS A 81 -13.86 -5.51 -1.81
CA LYS A 81 -15.13 -5.14 -2.45
C LYS A 81 -15.03 -5.04 -3.97
N TYR A 82 -13.89 -4.59 -4.49
CA TYR A 82 -13.71 -4.30 -5.91
C TYR A 82 -12.68 -5.25 -6.53
N SER A 83 -13.09 -6.03 -7.52
CA SER A 83 -12.23 -6.95 -8.28
C SER A 83 -11.51 -6.29 -9.45
N GLU A 84 -12.03 -5.18 -9.95
CA GLU A 84 -11.41 -4.33 -10.96
C GLU A 84 -10.60 -3.22 -10.29
N ASP A 85 -9.76 -2.52 -11.05
CA ASP A 85 -8.98 -1.34 -10.60
C ASP A 85 -8.06 -1.56 -9.38
N GLN A 86 -7.70 -2.81 -9.10
CA GLN A 86 -6.89 -3.17 -7.94
C GLN A 86 -5.47 -2.59 -7.98
N TYR A 87 -4.90 -2.43 -9.17
CA TYR A 87 -3.62 -1.73 -9.34
C TYR A 87 -3.72 -0.26 -8.93
N ALA A 88 -4.81 0.40 -9.30
CA ALA A 88 -5.04 1.79 -8.88
C ALA A 88 -5.13 1.92 -7.36
N LEU A 89 -5.78 0.95 -6.70
CA LEU A 89 -5.90 0.93 -5.24
C LEU A 89 -4.56 0.73 -4.54
N ILE A 90 -3.74 -0.24 -4.99
CA ILE A 90 -2.43 -0.49 -4.36
C ILE A 90 -1.44 0.64 -4.65
N ASN A 91 -1.41 1.19 -5.87
CA ASN A 91 -0.58 2.33 -6.20
C ASN A 91 -0.96 3.57 -5.37
N ALA A 92 -2.26 3.83 -5.20
CA ALA A 92 -2.74 4.91 -4.33
C ALA A 92 -2.40 4.66 -2.86
N PHE A 93 -2.48 3.41 -2.39
CA PHE A 93 -2.07 3.04 -1.03
C PHE A 93 -0.61 3.40 -0.79
N ILE A 94 0.30 2.98 -1.66
CA ILE A 94 1.75 3.22 -1.49
C ILE A 94 2.03 4.73 -1.48
N LEU A 95 1.49 5.49 -2.44
CA LEU A 95 1.66 6.95 -2.50
C LEU A 95 1.18 7.66 -1.23
N LYS A 96 0.03 7.25 -0.69
CA LYS A 96 -0.52 7.82 0.55
C LYS A 96 0.27 7.37 1.78
N LEU A 97 0.73 6.11 1.82
CA LEU A 97 1.54 5.58 2.91
C LEU A 97 2.83 6.39 3.06
N VAL A 98 3.62 6.52 1.99
CA VAL A 98 4.88 7.28 2.02
C VAL A 98 4.63 8.76 2.35
N SER A 99 3.51 9.33 1.88
CA SER A 99 3.13 10.72 2.21
C SER A 99 2.81 10.89 3.69
N TYR A 100 2.08 9.96 4.31
CA TYR A 100 1.75 10.02 5.74
C TYR A 100 2.97 9.82 6.65
N LEU A 101 4.00 9.18 6.13
CA LEU A 101 5.26 8.94 6.83
C LEU A 101 6.31 10.03 6.58
N GLY A 102 5.97 11.09 5.84
CA GLY A 102 6.85 12.22 5.58
C GLY A 102 7.75 12.09 4.36
N TYR A 103 7.63 11.00 3.60
CA TYR A 103 8.39 10.73 2.37
C TYR A 103 7.55 10.95 1.12
N GLN A 104 6.69 11.98 1.14
CA GLN A 104 5.87 12.29 -0.03
C GLN A 104 6.74 12.61 -1.24
N PRO A 105 6.65 11.87 -2.36
CA PRO A 105 7.37 12.23 -3.56
C PRO A 105 6.88 13.58 -4.10
N SER A 106 7.80 14.39 -4.62
CA SER A 106 7.42 15.60 -5.34
C SER A 106 6.61 15.22 -6.57
N MET A 107 5.43 15.77 -6.68
CA MET A 107 4.53 15.58 -7.83
C MET A 107 4.50 16.82 -8.73
N PHE A 108 5.54 17.66 -8.65
CA PHE A 108 5.69 18.82 -9.51
C PHE A 108 6.28 18.39 -10.85
N TYR A 109 5.40 17.83 -11.70
CA TYR A 109 5.77 17.37 -13.02
C TYR A 109 5.85 18.54 -14.02
N GLN A 110 7.02 18.71 -14.61
CA GLN A 110 7.22 19.59 -15.75
C GLN A 110 7.40 18.75 -17.02
N ASN A 111 6.70 19.09 -18.09
CA ASN A 111 6.72 18.32 -19.36
C ASN A 111 8.12 18.13 -19.98
N SER A 112 9.13 18.87 -19.51
CA SER A 112 10.53 18.77 -19.95
C SER A 112 11.35 17.69 -19.24
N HIS A 113 10.87 17.15 -18.10
CA HIS A 113 11.61 16.21 -17.27
C HIS A 113 10.75 14.98 -16.97
N ASN A 114 10.86 13.98 -17.86
CA ASN A 114 10.14 12.70 -17.71
C ASN A 114 10.86 11.74 -16.73
N ARG A 115 11.43 12.26 -15.65
CA ARG A 115 12.21 11.48 -14.69
C ARG A 115 11.57 11.49 -13.32
N PHE A 116 11.38 10.30 -12.78
CA PHE A 116 10.96 10.10 -11.40
C PHE A 116 12.11 9.51 -10.62
N TYR A 117 12.69 10.30 -9.71
CA TYR A 117 13.84 9.92 -8.90
C TYR A 117 13.41 9.19 -7.64
N LEU A 118 14.18 8.17 -7.25
CA LEU A 118 13.86 7.32 -6.08
C LEU A 118 14.05 8.03 -4.73
N ASP A 119 14.70 9.17 -4.72
CA ASP A 119 14.94 9.97 -3.51
C ASP A 119 14.04 11.20 -3.39
N GLY A 120 13.38 11.63 -4.47
CA GLY A 120 12.61 12.88 -4.45
C GLY A 120 11.34 12.93 -5.30
N GLY A 121 11.09 11.96 -6.17
CA GLY A 121 9.97 12.03 -7.12
C GLY A 121 10.32 12.84 -8.38
N PHE A 122 9.44 13.73 -8.84
CA PHE A 122 9.64 14.57 -10.04
C PHE A 122 10.46 15.84 -9.75
N VAL A 123 11.56 15.70 -9.05
CA VAL A 123 12.52 16.78 -8.78
C VAL A 123 13.90 16.30 -9.17
N ASP A 124 14.66 17.12 -9.90
CA ASP A 124 16.00 16.75 -10.32
C ASP A 124 16.89 16.42 -9.10
N SER A 125 17.56 15.28 -9.21
CA SER A 125 18.44 14.71 -8.22
C SER A 125 19.60 14.00 -8.94
N ASP A 126 20.65 13.69 -8.21
CA ASP A 126 21.78 12.86 -8.72
C ASP A 126 21.51 11.35 -8.53
N GLY A 127 20.33 10.99 -8.00
CA GLY A 127 19.94 9.63 -7.69
C GLY A 127 19.46 8.79 -8.88
N GLU A 128 19.12 7.53 -8.61
CA GLU A 128 18.50 6.63 -9.58
C GLU A 128 17.11 7.14 -9.99
N TYR A 129 16.79 7.07 -11.27
CA TYR A 129 15.49 7.52 -11.78
C TYR A 129 14.89 6.55 -12.80
N TYR A 130 13.56 6.69 -12.97
CA TYR A 130 12.77 6.02 -13.99
C TYR A 130 12.20 7.02 -14.97
N GLN A 131 12.18 6.65 -16.25
CA GLN A 131 11.49 7.42 -17.28
C GLN A 131 9.99 7.20 -17.12
N ILE A 132 9.23 8.28 -16.92
CA ILE A 132 7.77 8.22 -16.77
C ILE A 132 7.15 9.20 -17.77
N ASP A 133 6.28 8.72 -18.64
CA ASP A 133 5.59 9.57 -19.59
C ASP A 133 4.56 10.50 -18.90
N ASN A 134 4.07 11.48 -19.66
CA ASN A 134 3.12 12.48 -19.15
C ASN A 134 1.81 11.86 -18.64
N LEU A 135 1.35 10.76 -19.25
CA LEU A 135 0.09 10.12 -18.89
C LEU A 135 0.23 9.40 -17.54
N ASN A 136 1.29 8.61 -17.40
CA ASN A 136 1.63 7.93 -16.15
C ASN A 136 1.92 8.91 -15.00
N ALA A 137 2.60 10.03 -15.27
CA ALA A 137 2.84 11.07 -14.27
C ALA A 137 1.53 11.71 -13.78
N LYS A 138 0.63 12.08 -14.69
CA LYS A 138 -0.70 12.61 -14.34
C LYS A 138 -1.53 11.60 -13.55
N TYR A 139 -1.43 10.33 -13.89
CA TYR A 139 -2.09 9.26 -13.15
C TYR A 139 -1.57 9.18 -11.69
N MET A 140 -0.26 9.15 -11.47
CA MET A 140 0.32 9.14 -10.12
C MET A 140 -0.13 10.36 -9.29
N ILE A 141 -0.13 11.56 -9.90
CA ILE A 141 -0.63 12.79 -9.27
C ILE A 141 -2.11 12.65 -8.88
N TYR A 142 -2.91 12.06 -9.75
CA TYR A 142 -4.33 11.84 -9.50
C TYR A 142 -4.54 10.86 -8.33
N LEU A 143 -3.86 9.72 -8.31
CA LEU A 143 -3.94 8.73 -7.24
C LEU A 143 -3.57 9.30 -5.88
N MET A 144 -2.55 10.15 -5.82
CA MET A 144 -2.13 10.77 -4.57
C MET A 144 -3.17 11.75 -4.02
N LYS A 145 -3.82 12.53 -4.90
CA LYS A 145 -4.73 13.62 -4.51
C LYS A 145 -6.16 13.18 -4.21
N ASN A 146 -6.62 12.09 -4.83
CA ASN A 146 -8.03 11.71 -4.80
C ASN A 146 -8.35 10.60 -3.80
N ARG A 147 -9.63 10.47 -3.45
CA ARG A 147 -10.13 9.41 -2.58
C ARG A 147 -10.30 8.11 -3.38
N TYR A 148 -10.34 6.98 -2.69
CA TYR A 148 -10.54 5.68 -3.33
C TYR A 148 -11.86 5.60 -4.10
N ASP A 149 -12.92 6.21 -3.58
CA ASP A 149 -14.22 6.27 -4.27
C ASP A 149 -14.12 6.97 -5.64
N ASP A 150 -13.29 8.01 -5.74
CA ASP A 150 -13.04 8.72 -7.01
C ASP A 150 -12.12 7.90 -7.93
N ILE A 151 -11.13 7.20 -7.35
CA ILE A 151 -10.15 6.41 -8.10
C ILE A 151 -10.82 5.24 -8.81
N ILE A 152 -11.68 4.47 -8.13
CA ILE A 152 -12.36 3.30 -8.70
C ILE A 152 -13.42 3.65 -9.76
N ASN A 153 -13.92 4.87 -9.77
CA ASN A 153 -14.92 5.33 -10.74
C ASN A 153 -14.28 5.90 -12.02
N LYS A 154 -12.94 6.03 -12.05
CA LYS A 154 -12.23 6.61 -13.18
C LYS A 154 -11.40 5.56 -13.90
N LYS A 155 -11.76 5.24 -15.14
CA LYS A 155 -10.96 4.40 -16.01
C LYS A 155 -9.84 5.21 -16.66
N TYR A 156 -8.66 4.63 -16.67
CA TYR A 156 -7.50 5.16 -17.37
C TYR A 156 -7.14 4.21 -18.50
N GLU A 157 -7.15 4.71 -19.72
CA GLU A 157 -6.67 3.99 -20.87
C GLU A 157 -5.16 4.19 -21.03
N SER A 158 -4.47 3.15 -21.48
CA SER A 158 -3.03 3.19 -21.81
C SER A 158 -2.08 3.49 -20.63
N ILE A 159 -2.49 3.23 -19.39
CA ILE A 159 -1.62 3.32 -18.21
C ILE A 159 -0.93 1.98 -17.94
N ASN A 160 0.39 2.01 -17.76
CA ASN A 160 1.13 0.83 -17.29
C ASN A 160 1.16 0.79 -15.75
N GLU A 161 0.03 0.40 -15.16
CA GLU A 161 -0.16 0.39 -13.70
C GLU A 161 0.81 -0.55 -12.96
N ASN A 162 1.20 -1.65 -13.60
CA ASN A 162 2.17 -2.61 -13.03
C ASN A 162 3.57 -1.99 -12.97
N GLU A 163 4.00 -1.27 -14.01
CA GLU A 163 5.28 -0.56 -14.00
C GLU A 163 5.31 0.52 -12.91
N ILE A 164 4.21 1.28 -12.79
CA ILE A 164 4.07 2.28 -11.72
C ILE A 164 4.18 1.61 -10.35
N LEU A 165 3.52 0.47 -10.14
CA LEU A 165 3.64 -0.29 -8.89
C LEU A 165 5.10 -0.63 -8.56
N LYS A 166 5.84 -1.15 -9.53
CA LYS A 166 7.27 -1.50 -9.36
C LYS A 166 8.11 -0.28 -8.99
N ILE A 167 7.89 0.85 -9.65
CA ILE A 167 8.58 2.11 -9.36
C ILE A 167 8.26 2.61 -7.94
N LEU A 168 6.98 2.60 -7.55
CA LEU A 168 6.57 3.04 -6.22
C LEU A 168 7.09 2.14 -5.10
N LEU A 169 7.18 0.83 -5.34
CA LEU A 169 7.79 -0.10 -4.39
C LEU A 169 9.29 0.19 -4.24
N LYS A 170 10.01 0.39 -5.32
CA LYS A 170 11.44 0.77 -5.27
C LYS A 170 11.65 2.12 -4.60
N TYR A 171 10.79 3.11 -4.89
CA TYR A 171 10.79 4.39 -4.17
C TYR A 171 10.65 4.20 -2.66
N THR A 172 9.69 3.37 -2.26
CA THR A 172 9.46 3.08 -0.84
C THR A 172 10.65 2.37 -0.22
N MET A 173 11.17 1.32 -0.87
CA MET A 173 12.33 0.58 -0.39
C MET A 173 13.55 1.49 -0.20
N ASN A 174 13.83 2.37 -1.18
CA ASN A 174 14.94 3.31 -1.11
C ASN A 174 14.81 4.26 0.10
N ASN A 175 13.63 4.86 0.29
CA ASN A 175 13.42 5.87 1.34
C ASN A 175 13.34 5.30 2.75
N PHE A 176 13.00 4.02 2.91
CA PHE A 176 12.91 3.33 4.21
C PHE A 176 14.06 2.36 4.47
N GLY A 177 15.05 2.27 3.59
CA GLY A 177 16.18 1.35 3.73
C GLY A 177 15.76 -0.12 3.73
N ILE A 178 14.71 -0.47 2.97
CA ILE A 178 14.22 -1.85 2.87
C ILE A 178 15.02 -2.56 1.78
N GLU A 179 15.79 -3.57 2.17
CA GLU A 179 16.61 -4.33 1.22
C GLU A 179 15.80 -5.38 0.44
N TYR A 180 14.76 -5.93 1.08
CA TYR A 180 13.98 -7.03 0.50
C TYR A 180 12.51 -6.98 0.93
N LEU A 181 11.61 -7.24 -0.03
CA LEU A 181 10.19 -7.50 0.19
C LEU A 181 9.85 -8.88 -0.39
N GLY A 182 9.34 -9.78 0.45
CA GLY A 182 8.99 -11.16 0.04
C GLY A 182 7.94 -11.20 -1.07
N SER A 183 7.02 -10.25 -1.07
CA SER A 183 5.95 -10.14 -2.06
C SER A 183 6.42 -9.75 -3.46
N LEU A 184 7.62 -9.17 -3.63
CA LEU A 184 8.13 -8.77 -4.96
C LEU A 184 8.25 -9.95 -5.92
N GLY A 185 8.70 -11.11 -5.44
CA GLY A 185 8.83 -12.32 -6.28
C GLY A 185 7.51 -12.78 -6.89
N TYR A 186 6.39 -12.49 -6.27
CA TYR A 186 5.06 -12.83 -6.80
C TYR A 186 4.54 -11.81 -7.82
N LEU A 187 5.02 -10.56 -7.79
CA LEU A 187 4.61 -9.52 -8.74
C LEU A 187 5.17 -9.74 -10.15
N GLU A 188 6.18 -10.59 -10.30
CA GLU A 188 6.73 -10.96 -11.60
C GLU A 188 5.76 -11.81 -12.44
N TYR A 189 4.77 -12.43 -11.79
CA TYR A 189 3.76 -13.28 -12.41
C TYR A 189 2.43 -12.56 -12.74
N LEU A 190 2.36 -11.26 -12.54
CA LEU A 190 1.23 -10.40 -12.91
C LEU A 190 1.46 -9.67 -14.22
#